data_e781e44cbf826849d8e740ecaa53a2ce
#
_entry.id   e781e44cbf826849d8e740ecaa53a2ce
#
_cell.length_a   1.000
_cell.length_b   1.000
_cell.length_c   1.000
_cell.angle_alpha   90.00
_cell.angle_beta   90.00
_cell.angle_gamma   90.00
#
_symmetry.space_group_name_H-M   'P 1'
#
loop_
_entity.id
_entity.type
_entity.pdbx_description
1 polymer ?
#
loop_
_entity_poly.entity_id
_entity_poly.type
_entity_poly.pdbx_seq_one_letter_code
_entity_poly.pdbx_strand_id
1 'polypeptide(L)'
;MPETVMLAKKFVATKHDPRGWYMSKKIDGMRAYWNGEILLTRGGNEIFAPDWFTEGLPDYHLDGELVFAPDGQECGNFQQTCSVVKRHNPDERWKHILYFVFEFPSREFTFEALYDWAKCLVPPPYVRVLEQTVCAGAEHLREVHDEYVANGGEGIMLRNPTSMYEFKRSNGILKVKIFDDAEATVIDHLPGKGKHEGRMGGAICTWTDERNSRTFHVGVGWTDAERENPPEIGSVITFQYFGMTDAGSPRHPKYMRVRSDL
;
A
#
# COMPACT_ATOMS: atom_id res chain seq x y z
N MET A 1 6.39 -22.09 9.40
CA MET A 1 6.47 -22.53 8.00
C MET A 1 7.33 -21.51 7.27
N PRO A 2 8.17 -21.87 6.31
CA PRO A 2 8.86 -20.88 5.50
C PRO A 2 7.82 -19.99 4.81
N GLU A 3 8.12 -18.68 4.70
CA GLU A 3 7.25 -17.77 3.97
C GLU A 3 7.19 -18.22 2.51
N THR A 4 5.98 -18.34 1.98
CA THR A 4 5.73 -18.86 0.63
C THR A 4 6.10 -17.83 -0.44
N VAL A 5 6.19 -16.54 -0.05
CA VAL A 5 6.45 -15.41 -0.95
C VAL A 5 7.35 -14.36 -0.30
N MET A 6 7.94 -13.49 -1.12
CA MET A 6 8.70 -12.34 -0.66
C MET A 6 7.79 -11.30 -0.01
N LEU A 7 8.14 -10.83 1.19
CA LEU A 7 7.37 -9.83 1.93
C LEU A 7 8.11 -8.51 2.03
N ALA A 8 7.39 -7.42 1.75
CA ALA A 8 7.92 -6.08 1.84
C ALA A 8 8.13 -5.63 3.30
N LYS A 9 9.23 -4.89 3.53
CA LYS A 9 9.39 -4.04 4.72
C LYS A 9 8.75 -2.67 4.48
N LYS A 10 8.62 -1.88 5.55
CA LYS A 10 8.16 -0.50 5.47
C LYS A 10 9.30 0.39 4.96
N PHE A 11 9.00 1.27 4.03
CA PHE A 11 9.89 2.37 3.68
C PHE A 11 9.99 3.35 4.85
N VAL A 12 11.20 3.77 5.17
CA VAL A 12 11.49 4.77 6.20
C VAL A 12 12.42 5.80 5.58
N ALA A 13 11.95 7.03 5.39
CA ALA A 13 12.67 8.07 4.65
C ALA A 13 14.04 8.43 5.25
N THR A 14 14.22 8.25 6.57
CA THR A 14 15.50 8.51 7.25
C THR A 14 16.51 7.35 7.10
N LYS A 15 16.09 6.21 6.56
CA LYS A 15 16.92 4.99 6.46
C LYS A 15 17.13 4.51 5.03
N HIS A 16 16.24 4.91 4.12
CA HIS A 16 16.22 4.40 2.76
C HIS A 16 16.30 5.56 1.76
N ASP A 17 17.25 5.48 0.84
CA ASP A 17 17.24 6.33 -0.35
C ASP A 17 16.53 5.55 -1.47
N PRO A 18 15.41 6.06 -2.00
CA PRO A 18 14.66 5.37 -3.04
C PRO A 18 15.25 5.58 -4.45
N ARG A 19 16.28 6.40 -4.59
CA ARG A 19 16.88 6.77 -5.88
C ARG A 19 17.41 5.53 -6.62
N GLY A 20 16.99 5.38 -7.87
CA GLY A 20 17.36 4.24 -8.70
C GLY A 20 16.56 2.97 -8.44
N TRP A 21 15.66 2.96 -7.45
CA TRP A 21 14.74 1.85 -7.23
C TRP A 21 13.58 1.92 -8.21
N TYR A 22 13.00 0.79 -8.53
CA TYR A 22 11.75 0.74 -9.27
C TYR A 22 10.56 1.04 -8.37
N MET A 23 9.64 1.85 -8.88
CA MET A 23 8.35 2.15 -8.27
C MET A 23 7.23 1.48 -9.04
N SER A 24 6.28 0.90 -8.34
CA SER A 24 5.02 0.45 -8.93
C SER A 24 3.85 0.77 -8.01
N LYS A 25 2.66 0.79 -8.59
CA LYS A 25 1.40 0.89 -7.85
C LYS A 25 1.27 -0.26 -6.86
N LYS A 26 0.88 0.03 -5.63
CA LYS A 26 0.46 -1.03 -4.71
C LYS A 26 -0.98 -1.40 -5.02
N ILE A 27 -1.14 -2.54 -5.65
CA ILE A 27 -2.46 -3.05 -6.04
C ILE A 27 -3.21 -3.56 -4.81
N ASP A 28 -4.50 -3.21 -4.70
CA ASP A 28 -5.40 -3.66 -3.64
C ASP A 28 -6.23 -4.88 -4.09
N GLY A 29 -5.63 -6.04 -4.00
CA GLY A 29 -6.22 -7.30 -4.41
C GLY A 29 -5.86 -8.43 -3.46
N MET A 30 -5.91 -9.66 -3.94
CA MET A 30 -5.49 -10.85 -3.21
C MET A 30 -4.21 -11.43 -3.78
N ARG A 31 -3.13 -11.47 -2.97
CA ARG A 31 -1.85 -12.04 -3.36
C ARG A 31 -2.03 -13.46 -3.87
N ALA A 32 -1.49 -13.73 -5.06
CA ALA A 32 -1.44 -15.05 -5.67
C ALA A 32 -0.04 -15.36 -6.17
N TYR A 33 0.45 -16.52 -5.78
CA TYR A 33 1.71 -17.08 -6.22
C TYR A 33 1.41 -18.28 -7.13
N TRP A 34 1.87 -18.22 -8.37
CA TRP A 34 1.82 -19.30 -9.32
C TRP A 34 3.12 -20.09 -9.25
N ASN A 35 3.07 -21.38 -9.01
CA ASN A 35 4.25 -22.24 -8.86
C ASN A 35 4.57 -23.06 -10.13
N GLY A 36 3.95 -22.72 -11.25
CA GLY A 36 4.03 -23.48 -12.51
C GLY A 36 2.92 -24.51 -12.71
N GLU A 37 2.12 -24.81 -11.66
CA GLU A 37 1.05 -25.82 -11.71
C GLU A 37 -0.25 -25.32 -11.06
N ILE A 38 -0.16 -24.67 -9.90
CA ILE A 38 -1.32 -24.18 -9.14
C ILE A 38 -1.09 -22.77 -8.60
N LEU A 39 -2.18 -22.04 -8.40
CA LEU A 39 -2.16 -20.76 -7.71
C LEU A 39 -2.25 -20.96 -6.19
N LEU A 40 -1.41 -20.24 -5.45
CA LEU A 40 -1.33 -20.29 -4.00
C LEU A 40 -1.55 -18.92 -3.38
N THR A 41 -2.26 -18.88 -2.28
CA THR A 41 -2.35 -17.67 -1.45
C THR A 41 -1.00 -17.34 -0.81
N ARG A 42 -0.85 -16.13 -0.26
CA ARG A 42 0.31 -15.78 0.57
C ARG A 42 0.60 -16.78 1.69
N GLY A 43 -0.43 -17.44 2.23
CA GLY A 43 -0.30 -18.43 3.30
C GLY A 43 0.00 -19.84 2.80
N GLY A 44 0.12 -20.04 1.47
CA GLY A 44 0.39 -21.35 0.86
C GLY A 44 -0.85 -22.23 0.67
N ASN A 45 -2.06 -21.67 0.85
CA ASN A 45 -3.29 -22.40 0.54
C ASN A 45 -3.60 -22.27 -0.95
N GLU A 46 -4.14 -23.33 -1.55
CA GLU A 46 -4.54 -23.33 -2.95
C GLU A 46 -5.69 -22.33 -3.23
N ILE A 47 -5.60 -21.69 -4.39
CA ILE A 47 -6.63 -20.86 -4.97
C ILE A 47 -7.26 -21.65 -6.11
N PHE A 48 -8.53 -21.99 -5.97
CA PHE A 48 -9.28 -22.73 -6.98
C PHE A 48 -9.71 -21.79 -8.10
N ALA A 49 -8.89 -21.72 -9.16
CA ALA A 49 -9.21 -20.96 -10.37
C ALA A 49 -9.88 -21.87 -11.41
N PRO A 50 -10.63 -21.33 -12.38
CA PRO A 50 -11.10 -22.11 -13.52
C PRO A 50 -9.91 -22.62 -14.38
N ASP A 51 -10.06 -23.79 -14.99
CA ASP A 51 -9.00 -24.41 -15.82
C ASP A 51 -8.48 -23.45 -16.89
N TRP A 52 -9.39 -22.75 -17.59
CA TRP A 52 -9.01 -21.80 -18.65
C TRP A 52 -8.11 -20.65 -18.15
N PHE A 53 -8.15 -20.33 -16.83
CA PHE A 53 -7.31 -19.29 -16.24
C PHE A 53 -5.90 -19.82 -15.98
N THR A 54 -5.77 -21.04 -15.51
CA THR A 54 -4.48 -21.67 -15.21
C THR A 54 -3.79 -22.26 -16.42
N GLU A 55 -4.53 -22.84 -17.38
CA GLU A 55 -3.99 -23.38 -18.63
C GLU A 55 -3.23 -22.35 -19.49
N GLY A 56 -3.58 -21.07 -19.34
CA GLY A 56 -2.88 -19.98 -20.04
C GLY A 56 -1.62 -19.45 -19.33
N LEU A 57 -1.34 -19.92 -18.10
CA LEU A 57 -0.17 -19.48 -17.35
C LEU A 57 1.09 -20.32 -17.75
N PRO A 58 2.30 -19.72 -17.62
CA PRO A 58 3.53 -20.40 -17.99
C PRO A 58 3.92 -21.49 -16.97
N ASP A 59 4.91 -22.30 -17.35
CA ASP A 59 5.52 -23.33 -16.48
C ASP A 59 6.54 -22.79 -15.47
N TYR A 60 6.80 -21.47 -15.49
CA TYR A 60 7.67 -20.80 -14.50
C TYR A 60 6.85 -20.02 -13.47
N HIS A 61 7.50 -19.70 -12.37
CA HIS A 61 6.86 -19.08 -11.21
C HIS A 61 6.50 -17.61 -11.47
N LEU A 62 5.31 -17.21 -11.01
CA LEU A 62 4.84 -15.83 -11.01
C LEU A 62 4.40 -15.44 -9.60
N ASP A 63 4.64 -14.20 -9.23
CA ASP A 63 4.14 -13.64 -7.99
C ASP A 63 3.44 -12.32 -8.27
N GLY A 64 2.18 -12.21 -7.87
CA GLY A 64 1.33 -11.11 -8.27
C GLY A 64 0.12 -10.92 -7.36
N GLU A 65 -0.78 -10.09 -7.82
CA GLU A 65 -2.03 -9.76 -7.16
C GLU A 65 -3.21 -10.05 -8.08
N LEU A 66 -4.19 -10.85 -7.63
CA LEU A 66 -5.47 -11.01 -8.29
C LEU A 66 -6.39 -9.86 -7.93
N VAL A 67 -7.08 -9.31 -8.92
CA VAL A 67 -7.98 -8.17 -8.76
C VAL A 67 -9.28 -8.43 -9.49
N PHE A 68 -10.40 -8.23 -8.81
CA PHE A 68 -11.70 -8.20 -9.46
C PHE A 68 -11.95 -6.83 -10.08
N ALA A 69 -11.97 -6.77 -11.41
CA ALA A 69 -12.02 -5.56 -12.22
C ALA A 69 -13.11 -5.66 -13.30
N PRO A 70 -14.41 -5.65 -12.95
CA PRO A 70 -15.50 -5.81 -13.91
C PRO A 70 -15.52 -4.73 -15.00
N ASP A 71 -15.03 -3.52 -14.67
CA ASP A 71 -14.98 -2.39 -15.60
C ASP A 71 -13.58 -2.21 -16.23
N GLY A 72 -12.69 -3.20 -16.07
CA GLY A 72 -11.31 -3.15 -16.55
C GLY A 72 -10.41 -2.16 -15.79
N GLN A 73 -10.88 -1.58 -14.68
CA GLN A 73 -10.11 -0.64 -13.87
C GLN A 73 -9.06 -1.36 -13.04
N GLU A 74 -7.85 -0.80 -12.97
CA GLU A 74 -6.73 -1.35 -12.20
C GLU A 74 -6.84 -1.12 -10.69
N CYS A 75 -7.76 -0.26 -10.25
CA CYS A 75 -8.04 -0.03 -8.84
C CYS A 75 -8.96 -1.12 -8.31
N GLY A 76 -8.38 -2.17 -7.76
CA GLY A 76 -9.10 -3.27 -7.16
C GLY A 76 -9.74 -2.91 -5.82
N ASN A 77 -10.62 -3.80 -5.37
CA ASN A 77 -11.13 -3.81 -4.02
C ASN A 77 -10.89 -5.19 -3.42
N PHE A 78 -10.09 -5.24 -2.36
CA PHE A 78 -9.71 -6.48 -1.69
C PHE A 78 -10.92 -7.34 -1.30
N GLN A 79 -11.98 -6.73 -0.75
CA GLN A 79 -13.16 -7.49 -0.30
C GLN A 79 -13.91 -8.12 -1.49
N GLN A 80 -14.11 -7.38 -2.56
CA GLN A 80 -14.73 -7.88 -3.78
C GLN A 80 -13.89 -9.00 -4.41
N THR A 81 -12.60 -8.81 -4.52
CA THR A 81 -11.66 -9.83 -5.03
C THR A 81 -11.74 -11.10 -4.19
N CYS A 82 -11.68 -10.98 -2.86
CA CYS A 82 -11.80 -12.12 -1.96
C CYS A 82 -13.14 -12.85 -2.10
N SER A 83 -14.23 -12.14 -2.37
CA SER A 83 -15.56 -12.74 -2.56
C SER A 83 -15.65 -13.66 -3.79
N VAL A 84 -14.78 -13.46 -4.76
CA VAL A 84 -14.66 -14.28 -5.97
C VAL A 84 -13.60 -15.37 -5.79
N VAL A 85 -12.38 -14.97 -5.42
CA VAL A 85 -11.19 -15.84 -5.46
C VAL A 85 -11.15 -16.90 -4.35
N LYS A 86 -11.77 -16.64 -3.19
CA LYS A 86 -11.77 -17.59 -2.05
C LYS A 86 -12.79 -18.73 -2.18
N ARG A 87 -13.54 -18.80 -3.27
CA ARG A 87 -14.52 -19.86 -3.47
C ARG A 87 -13.84 -21.13 -3.94
N HIS A 88 -14.22 -22.27 -3.33
CA HIS A 88 -13.79 -23.59 -3.80
C HIS A 88 -14.34 -23.93 -5.19
N ASN A 89 -15.53 -23.42 -5.52
CA ASN A 89 -16.12 -23.57 -6.84
C ASN A 89 -16.04 -22.22 -7.55
N PRO A 90 -15.11 -22.04 -8.51
CA PRO A 90 -15.02 -20.82 -9.30
C PRO A 90 -16.28 -20.58 -10.12
N ASP A 91 -16.67 -19.33 -10.29
CA ASP A 91 -17.85 -18.93 -11.05
C ASP A 91 -17.51 -17.95 -12.19
N GLU A 92 -18.52 -17.54 -12.95
CA GLU A 92 -18.36 -16.65 -14.11
C GLU A 92 -17.66 -15.31 -13.83
N ARG A 93 -17.62 -14.88 -12.56
CA ARG A 93 -16.95 -13.64 -12.17
C ARG A 93 -15.43 -13.70 -12.37
N TRP A 94 -14.85 -14.89 -12.49
CA TRP A 94 -13.44 -15.04 -12.84
C TRP A 94 -13.07 -14.40 -14.18
N LYS A 95 -14.03 -14.21 -15.10
CA LYS A 95 -13.83 -13.46 -16.36
C LYS A 95 -13.44 -11.99 -16.13
N HIS A 96 -13.71 -11.47 -14.93
CA HIS A 96 -13.34 -10.12 -14.51
C HIS A 96 -12.14 -10.11 -13.55
N ILE A 97 -11.46 -11.24 -13.37
CA ILE A 97 -10.22 -11.28 -12.58
C ILE A 97 -9.04 -10.95 -13.51
N LEU A 98 -8.26 -9.95 -13.09
CA LEU A 98 -6.95 -9.65 -13.65
C LEU A 98 -5.87 -10.15 -12.71
N TYR A 99 -4.79 -10.68 -13.25
CA TYR A 99 -3.60 -11.10 -12.51
C TYR A 99 -2.45 -10.12 -12.80
N PHE A 100 -2.19 -9.22 -11.85
CA PHE A 100 -1.09 -8.27 -11.92
C PHE A 100 0.19 -8.92 -11.42
N VAL A 101 1.07 -9.32 -12.31
CA VAL A 101 2.36 -9.94 -11.99
C VAL A 101 3.39 -8.84 -11.78
N PHE A 102 4.05 -8.85 -10.64
CA PHE A 102 5.05 -7.86 -10.25
C PHE A 102 6.42 -8.48 -9.92
N GLU A 103 6.52 -9.81 -9.81
CA GLU A 103 7.75 -10.56 -9.59
C GLU A 103 7.77 -11.86 -10.38
N PHE A 104 8.96 -12.23 -10.82
CA PHE A 104 9.27 -13.51 -11.44
C PHE A 104 10.25 -14.23 -10.53
N PRO A 105 9.78 -15.06 -9.57
CA PRO A 105 10.63 -15.65 -8.54
C PRO A 105 11.80 -16.44 -9.11
N SER A 106 13.00 -15.93 -8.92
CA SER A 106 14.26 -16.56 -9.30
C SER A 106 15.32 -16.28 -8.24
N ARG A 107 16.23 -17.23 -8.04
CA ARG A 107 17.40 -17.05 -7.17
C ARG A 107 18.69 -16.80 -7.95
N GLU A 108 18.60 -16.72 -9.27
CA GLU A 108 19.75 -16.59 -10.18
C GLU A 108 19.84 -15.21 -10.81
N PHE A 109 18.69 -14.54 -10.96
CA PHE A 109 18.59 -13.27 -11.65
C PHE A 109 18.11 -12.16 -10.72
N THR A 110 18.59 -10.94 -11.00
CA THR A 110 18.14 -9.73 -10.31
C THR A 110 16.75 -9.33 -10.79
N PHE A 111 16.05 -8.52 -9.98
CA PHE A 111 14.75 -7.98 -10.36
C PHE A 111 14.78 -7.24 -11.70
N GLU A 112 15.78 -6.36 -11.90
CA GLU A 112 15.91 -5.60 -13.16
C GLU A 112 16.03 -6.50 -14.38
N ALA A 113 16.88 -7.53 -14.31
CA ALA A 113 17.07 -8.47 -15.42
C ALA A 113 15.79 -9.23 -15.76
N LEU A 114 15.02 -9.65 -14.73
CA LEU A 114 13.75 -10.34 -14.90
C LEU A 114 12.65 -9.40 -15.40
N TYR A 115 12.62 -8.16 -14.92
CA TYR A 115 11.65 -7.17 -15.40
C TYR A 115 11.91 -6.77 -16.85
N ASP A 116 13.17 -6.59 -17.25
CA ASP A 116 13.53 -6.30 -18.65
C ASP A 116 13.15 -7.46 -19.59
N TRP A 117 13.39 -8.69 -19.16
CA TRP A 117 12.91 -9.87 -19.87
C TRP A 117 11.37 -9.91 -19.96
N ALA A 118 10.67 -9.59 -18.87
CA ALA A 118 9.22 -9.62 -18.81
C ALA A 118 8.54 -8.62 -19.76
N LYS A 119 9.20 -7.52 -20.12
CA LYS A 119 8.68 -6.56 -21.12
C LYS A 119 8.54 -7.18 -22.53
N CYS A 120 9.25 -8.27 -22.78
CA CYS A 120 9.19 -8.99 -24.06
C CYS A 120 8.11 -10.09 -24.08
N LEU A 121 7.45 -10.35 -22.96
CA LEU A 121 6.41 -11.37 -22.88
C LEU A 121 5.11 -10.90 -23.51
N VAL A 122 4.37 -11.86 -24.06
CA VAL A 122 2.99 -11.68 -24.54
C VAL A 122 2.08 -12.55 -23.66
N PRO A 123 1.70 -12.04 -22.49
CA PRO A 123 0.89 -12.82 -21.56
C PRO A 123 -0.58 -12.96 -22.04
N PRO A 124 -1.35 -13.89 -21.46
CA PRO A 124 -2.79 -13.97 -21.68
C PRO A 124 -3.48 -12.63 -21.37
N PRO A 125 -4.66 -12.34 -21.96
CA PRO A 125 -5.33 -11.04 -21.80
C PRO A 125 -5.69 -10.66 -20.37
N TYR A 126 -5.83 -11.64 -19.49
CA TYR A 126 -6.12 -11.43 -18.06
C TYR A 126 -4.87 -11.31 -17.18
N VAL A 127 -3.68 -11.46 -17.74
CA VAL A 127 -2.40 -11.25 -17.06
C VAL A 127 -1.82 -9.90 -17.46
N ARG A 128 -1.35 -9.15 -16.49
CA ARG A 128 -0.69 -7.85 -16.68
C ARG A 128 0.66 -7.88 -15.96
N VAL A 129 1.74 -7.65 -16.65
CA VAL A 129 3.01 -7.33 -15.99
C VAL A 129 2.89 -5.92 -15.45
N LEU A 130 3.06 -5.77 -14.13
CA LEU A 130 2.89 -4.48 -13.47
C LEU A 130 4.00 -3.52 -13.90
N GLU A 131 3.59 -2.37 -14.42
CA GLU A 131 4.51 -1.33 -14.86
C GLU A 131 5.38 -0.81 -13.71
N GLN A 132 6.66 -0.62 -14.00
CA GLN A 132 7.66 -0.13 -13.07
C GLN A 132 8.29 1.16 -13.59
N THR A 133 8.41 2.16 -12.75
CA THR A 133 9.06 3.44 -13.06
C THR A 133 10.29 3.60 -12.18
N VAL A 134 11.42 4.04 -12.75
CA VAL A 134 12.63 4.30 -11.97
C VAL A 134 12.45 5.55 -11.11
N CYS A 135 12.68 5.42 -9.82
CA CYS A 135 12.59 6.51 -8.86
C CYS A 135 13.78 7.47 -8.96
N ALA A 136 13.53 8.74 -9.23
CA ALA A 136 14.57 9.76 -9.28
C ALA A 136 15.01 10.27 -7.88
N GLY A 137 14.27 9.92 -6.84
CA GLY A 137 14.55 10.31 -5.46
C GLY A 137 13.30 10.50 -4.62
N ALA A 138 13.48 10.96 -3.40
CA ALA A 138 12.39 11.07 -2.41
C ALA A 138 11.25 12.01 -2.85
N GLU A 139 11.55 13.07 -3.57
CA GLU A 139 10.55 14.01 -4.07
C GLU A 139 9.69 13.39 -5.17
N HIS A 140 10.31 12.76 -6.16
CA HIS A 140 9.60 12.00 -7.21
C HIS A 140 8.74 10.88 -6.62
N LEU A 141 9.26 10.12 -5.63
CA LEU A 141 8.48 9.12 -4.93
C LEU A 141 7.22 9.70 -4.28
N ARG A 142 7.35 10.87 -3.66
CA ARG A 142 6.23 11.56 -3.03
C ARG A 142 5.19 12.02 -4.04
N GLU A 143 5.63 12.64 -5.14
CA GLU A 143 4.73 13.13 -6.20
C GLU A 143 3.91 11.98 -6.79
N VAL A 144 4.57 10.89 -7.20
CA VAL A 144 3.90 9.70 -7.76
C VAL A 144 2.97 9.06 -6.74
N HIS A 145 3.39 9.00 -5.47
CA HIS A 145 2.58 8.47 -4.39
C HIS A 145 1.31 9.31 -4.17
N ASP A 146 1.47 10.64 -4.04
CA ASP A 146 0.36 11.55 -3.74
C ASP A 146 -0.65 11.58 -4.90
N GLU A 147 -0.18 11.57 -6.15
CA GLU A 147 -1.03 11.45 -7.34
C GLU A 147 -1.82 10.14 -7.34
N TYR A 148 -1.16 9.02 -7.09
CA TYR A 148 -1.80 7.71 -7.11
C TYR A 148 -2.86 7.57 -6.01
N VAL A 149 -2.56 8.07 -4.83
CA VAL A 149 -3.49 8.08 -3.68
C VAL A 149 -4.65 9.03 -3.88
N ALA A 150 -4.43 10.22 -4.46
CA ALA A 150 -5.51 11.14 -4.80
C ALA A 150 -6.52 10.52 -5.77
N ASN A 151 -6.07 9.56 -6.60
CA ASN A 151 -6.90 8.77 -7.50
C ASN A 151 -7.43 7.46 -6.87
N GLY A 152 -7.39 7.31 -5.55
CA GLY A 152 -7.94 6.17 -4.83
C GLY A 152 -7.00 4.95 -4.70
N GLY A 153 -5.73 5.09 -5.06
CA GLY A 153 -4.73 4.02 -4.93
C GLY A 153 -4.30 3.76 -3.48
N GLU A 154 -3.79 2.57 -3.20
CA GLU A 154 -3.39 2.15 -1.84
C GLU A 154 -2.02 2.71 -1.43
N GLY A 155 -1.13 2.95 -2.38
CA GLY A 155 0.24 3.42 -2.17
C GLY A 155 1.22 2.91 -3.23
N ILE A 156 2.51 3.01 -2.94
CA ILE A 156 3.59 2.64 -3.86
C ILE A 156 4.43 1.51 -3.27
N MET A 157 4.87 0.61 -4.12
CA MET A 157 5.91 -0.37 -3.82
C MET A 157 7.24 0.08 -4.42
N LEU A 158 8.31 -0.10 -3.67
CA LEU A 158 9.68 0.11 -4.13
C LEU A 158 10.39 -1.23 -4.24
N ARG A 159 11.09 -1.44 -5.36
CA ARG A 159 11.84 -2.66 -5.62
C ARG A 159 13.29 -2.34 -5.98
N ASN A 160 14.22 -2.92 -5.23
CA ASN A 160 15.64 -2.77 -5.50
C ASN A 160 16.01 -3.50 -6.79
N PRO A 161 16.54 -2.81 -7.83
CA PRO A 161 16.87 -3.41 -9.12
C PRO A 161 17.86 -4.57 -9.04
N THR A 162 18.85 -4.48 -8.16
CA THR A 162 19.95 -5.45 -8.05
C THR A 162 19.67 -6.60 -7.09
N SER A 163 18.54 -6.59 -6.38
CA SER A 163 18.21 -7.68 -5.46
C SER A 163 17.49 -8.83 -6.16
N MET A 164 17.70 -10.03 -5.66
CA MET A 164 17.03 -11.24 -6.10
C MET A 164 15.73 -11.46 -5.29
N TYR A 165 14.92 -12.41 -5.73
CA TYR A 165 13.74 -12.82 -4.99
C TYR A 165 14.13 -13.63 -3.74
N GLU A 166 13.54 -13.30 -2.59
CA GLU A 166 13.77 -13.96 -1.32
C GLU A 166 12.43 -14.44 -0.72
N PHE A 167 12.30 -15.74 -0.44
CA PHE A 167 11.11 -16.29 0.22
C PHE A 167 11.08 -15.96 1.72
N LYS A 168 11.10 -14.66 2.03
CA LYS A 168 11.07 -14.10 3.38
C LYS A 168 10.75 -12.61 3.34
N ARG A 169 10.68 -11.97 4.52
CA ARG A 169 10.62 -10.51 4.62
C ARG A 169 11.97 -9.91 4.24
N SER A 170 11.99 -9.13 3.15
CA SER A 170 13.19 -8.63 2.50
C SER A 170 13.34 -7.12 2.58
N ASN A 171 14.59 -6.65 2.56
CA ASN A 171 14.93 -5.25 2.32
C ASN A 171 14.95 -4.91 0.82
N GLY A 172 14.93 -5.90 -0.07
CA GLY A 172 14.91 -5.72 -1.52
C GLY A 172 13.56 -5.22 -2.04
N ILE A 173 12.50 -5.25 -1.23
CA ILE A 173 11.19 -4.70 -1.54
C ILE A 173 10.65 -3.92 -0.35
N LEU A 174 10.18 -2.69 -0.59
CA LEU A 174 9.65 -1.82 0.44
C LEU A 174 8.25 -1.35 0.05
N LYS A 175 7.36 -1.26 1.03
CA LYS A 175 6.06 -0.62 0.85
C LYS A 175 6.11 0.81 1.39
N VAL A 176 5.71 1.75 0.57
CA VAL A 176 5.49 3.13 0.97
C VAL A 176 4.06 3.20 1.49
N LYS A 177 3.91 3.27 2.81
CA LYS A 177 2.61 3.54 3.42
C LYS A 177 2.34 5.03 3.32
N ILE A 178 1.09 5.35 3.05
CA ILE A 178 0.59 6.71 2.94
C ILE A 178 0.84 7.48 4.23
N PHE A 179 0.73 6.82 5.38
CA PHE A 179 0.81 7.48 6.66
C PHE A 179 1.57 6.63 7.68
N ASP A 180 2.34 7.31 8.49
CA ASP A 180 2.78 6.83 9.78
C ASP A 180 1.73 7.19 10.81
N ASP A 181 1.45 6.29 11.73
CA ASP A 181 0.57 6.58 12.86
C ASP A 181 1.43 6.98 14.07
N ALA A 182 0.97 8.00 14.78
CA ALA A 182 1.54 8.40 16.07
C ALA A 182 0.43 8.90 17.01
N GLU A 183 0.81 9.14 18.24
CA GLU A 183 -0.07 9.66 19.27
C GLU A 183 0.35 11.07 19.63
N ALA A 184 -0.65 11.94 19.84
CA ALA A 184 -0.44 13.31 20.25
C ALA A 184 -1.51 13.72 21.26
N THR A 185 -1.13 14.61 22.17
CA THR A 185 -2.05 15.18 23.15
C THR A 185 -2.69 16.44 22.59
N VAL A 186 -4.01 16.54 22.66
CA VAL A 186 -4.75 17.76 22.32
C VAL A 186 -4.45 18.83 23.36
N ILE A 187 -3.98 19.99 22.92
CA ILE A 187 -3.65 21.10 23.83
C ILE A 187 -4.52 22.34 23.60
N ASP A 188 -5.20 22.42 22.44
CA ASP A 188 -6.14 23.51 22.14
C ASP A 188 -7.04 23.13 20.96
N HIS A 189 -8.13 23.89 20.75
CA HIS A 189 -9.03 23.79 19.62
C HIS A 189 -9.01 25.04 18.77
N LEU A 190 -8.99 24.87 17.44
CA LEU A 190 -9.15 25.98 16.50
C LEU A 190 -10.61 26.15 16.11
N PRO A 191 -11.14 27.38 16.03
CA PRO A 191 -12.47 27.61 15.55
C PRO A 191 -12.63 27.22 14.08
N GLY A 192 -13.77 26.66 13.74
CA GLY A 192 -14.12 26.33 12.37
C GLY A 192 -14.39 27.60 11.53
N LYS A 193 -14.24 27.47 10.20
CA LYS A 193 -14.54 28.50 9.22
C LYS A 193 -15.46 27.93 8.15
N GLY A 194 -16.25 28.80 7.50
CA GLY A 194 -17.18 28.43 6.43
C GLY A 194 -18.20 27.38 6.92
N LYS A 195 -18.26 26.21 6.28
CA LYS A 195 -19.21 25.14 6.66
C LYS A 195 -19.04 24.61 8.10
N HIS A 196 -17.92 24.94 8.76
CA HIS A 196 -17.62 24.52 10.13
C HIS A 196 -17.69 25.66 11.13
N GLU A 197 -18.27 26.82 10.75
CA GLU A 197 -18.47 27.95 11.67
C GLU A 197 -19.32 27.54 12.88
N GLY A 198 -18.94 27.99 14.06
CA GLY A 198 -19.60 27.64 15.34
C GLY A 198 -19.20 26.28 15.93
N ARG A 199 -18.31 25.53 15.30
CA ARG A 199 -17.78 24.25 15.79
C ARG A 199 -16.26 24.15 15.61
N MET A 200 -15.62 23.10 16.10
CA MET A 200 -14.18 22.92 15.97
C MET A 200 -13.75 22.81 14.51
N GLY A 201 -12.78 23.62 14.09
CA GLY A 201 -12.13 23.56 12.79
C GLY A 201 -10.99 22.52 12.73
N GLY A 202 -10.33 22.31 13.88
CA GLY A 202 -9.25 21.35 14.05
C GLY A 202 -8.66 21.45 15.46
N ALA A 203 -7.78 20.54 15.83
CA ALA A 203 -7.10 20.53 17.11
C ALA A 203 -5.63 20.97 16.96
N ILE A 204 -5.13 21.70 17.96
CA ILE A 204 -3.69 21.89 18.16
C ILE A 204 -3.23 20.76 19.07
N CYS A 205 -2.21 20.04 18.64
CA CYS A 205 -1.71 18.86 19.34
C CYS A 205 -0.23 19.00 19.64
N THR A 206 0.22 18.42 20.74
CA THR A 206 1.63 18.21 21.01
C THR A 206 1.98 16.74 20.88
N TRP A 207 3.07 16.46 20.21
CA TRP A 207 3.64 15.14 20.05
C TRP A 207 5.08 15.14 20.50
N THR A 208 5.41 14.23 21.40
CA THR A 208 6.76 14.06 21.92
C THR A 208 7.30 12.71 21.45
N ASP A 209 8.42 12.74 20.71
CA ASP A 209 9.21 11.56 20.43
C ASP A 209 10.47 11.55 21.34
N GLU A 210 11.32 10.53 21.18
CA GLU A 210 12.54 10.34 22.02
C GLU A 210 13.48 11.56 22.05
N ARG A 211 13.31 12.55 21.18
CA ARG A 211 14.27 13.66 20.98
C ARG A 211 13.65 15.05 21.07
N ASN A 212 12.36 15.20 20.72
CA ASN A 212 11.75 16.53 20.61
C ASN A 212 10.24 16.51 20.92
N SER A 213 9.77 17.59 21.51
CA SER A 213 8.33 17.90 21.60
C SER A 213 7.96 18.90 20.50
N ARG A 214 6.85 18.64 19.80
CA ARG A 214 6.38 19.43 18.65
C ARG A 214 4.93 19.77 18.79
N THR A 215 4.60 20.99 18.45
CA THR A 215 3.21 21.44 18.37
C THR A 215 2.81 21.59 16.90
N PHE A 216 1.66 21.05 16.52
CA PHE A 216 1.16 21.08 15.17
C PHE A 216 -0.36 21.04 15.14
N HIS A 217 -0.94 21.35 13.95
CA HIS A 217 -2.38 21.41 13.74
C HIS A 217 -2.90 20.16 13.04
N VAL A 218 -3.97 19.56 13.57
CA VAL A 218 -4.72 18.45 12.97
C VAL A 218 -6.08 18.97 12.52
N GLY A 219 -6.18 19.35 11.24
CA GLY A 219 -7.38 19.99 10.66
C GLY A 219 -8.36 19.04 9.99
N VAL A 220 -7.91 17.83 9.60
CA VAL A 220 -8.68 16.88 8.81
C VAL A 220 -8.86 15.55 9.55
N GLY A 221 -9.84 14.75 9.08
CA GLY A 221 -10.15 13.45 9.67
C GLY A 221 -11.30 13.46 10.67
N TRP A 222 -11.69 14.63 11.16
CA TRP A 222 -12.78 14.82 12.10
C TRP A 222 -14.15 14.62 11.45
N THR A 223 -15.03 13.85 12.07
CA THR A 223 -16.45 13.80 11.72
C THR A 223 -17.18 15.06 12.17
N ASP A 224 -18.37 15.29 11.66
CA ASP A 224 -19.19 16.43 12.09
C ASP A 224 -19.56 16.33 13.58
N ALA A 225 -19.85 15.14 14.08
CA ALA A 225 -20.14 14.89 15.49
C ALA A 225 -18.94 15.20 16.40
N GLU A 226 -17.73 14.84 15.99
CA GLU A 226 -16.50 15.16 16.74
C GLU A 226 -16.13 16.65 16.68
N ARG A 227 -16.57 17.36 15.64
CA ARG A 227 -16.42 18.82 15.58
C ARG A 227 -17.39 19.56 16.49
N GLU A 228 -18.58 19.01 16.69
CA GLU A 228 -19.59 19.54 17.61
C GLU A 228 -19.26 19.21 19.07
N ASN A 229 -18.70 18.04 19.31
CA ASN A 229 -18.27 17.57 20.62
C ASN A 229 -16.78 17.14 20.56
N PRO A 230 -15.86 18.10 20.53
CA PRO A 230 -14.44 17.79 20.34
C PRO A 230 -13.87 17.06 21.57
N PRO A 231 -12.80 16.25 21.36
CA PRO A 231 -12.07 15.66 22.47
C PRO A 231 -11.62 16.72 23.48
N GLU A 232 -11.68 16.42 24.76
CA GLU A 232 -11.24 17.34 25.82
C GLU A 232 -9.74 17.67 25.64
N ILE A 233 -9.35 18.87 26.07
CA ILE A 233 -7.94 19.25 26.18
C ILE A 233 -7.27 18.28 27.17
N GLY A 234 -6.13 17.74 26.77
CA GLY A 234 -5.43 16.66 27.47
C GLY A 234 -5.71 15.26 26.95
N SER A 235 -6.75 15.09 26.12
CA SER A 235 -7.00 13.79 25.47
C SER A 235 -5.85 13.40 24.52
N VAL A 236 -5.53 12.10 24.52
CA VAL A 236 -4.58 11.54 23.54
C VAL A 236 -5.35 11.07 22.31
N ILE A 237 -4.89 11.49 21.16
CA ILE A 237 -5.43 11.06 19.86
C ILE A 237 -4.40 10.27 19.08
N THR A 238 -4.86 9.31 18.28
CA THR A 238 -4.07 8.71 17.19
C THR A 238 -4.26 9.57 15.95
N PHE A 239 -3.16 9.95 15.33
CA PHE A 239 -3.18 10.65 14.05
C PHE A 239 -2.26 9.96 13.04
N GLN A 240 -2.62 10.07 11.77
CA GLN A 240 -1.77 9.65 10.66
C GLN A 240 -1.04 10.86 10.08
N TYR A 241 0.18 10.65 9.58
CA TYR A 241 0.95 11.70 8.92
C TYR A 241 1.88 11.12 7.84
N PHE A 242 2.25 11.95 6.88
CA PHE A 242 3.11 11.56 5.76
C PHE A 242 4.53 12.10 5.95
N GLY A 243 5.35 11.40 6.71
CA GLY A 243 6.72 11.83 7.00
C GLY A 243 6.77 13.17 7.76
N MET A 244 7.95 13.80 7.77
CA MET A 244 8.21 15.04 8.50
C MET A 244 8.53 16.19 7.54
N THR A 245 8.20 17.41 7.93
CA THR A 245 8.73 18.62 7.28
C THR A 245 10.19 18.82 7.67
N ASP A 246 10.90 19.69 6.95
CA ASP A 246 12.28 20.07 7.30
C ASP A 246 12.35 20.72 8.69
N ALA A 247 11.26 21.36 9.13
CA ALA A 247 11.12 21.92 10.48
C ALA A 247 10.77 20.86 11.54
N GLY A 248 10.71 19.56 11.18
CA GLY A 248 10.45 18.47 12.09
C GLY A 248 8.99 18.32 12.52
N SER A 249 8.02 18.94 11.83
CA SER A 249 6.60 18.77 12.10
C SER A 249 6.00 17.67 11.20
N PRO A 250 4.97 16.93 11.65
CA PRO A 250 4.32 15.93 10.81
C PRO A 250 3.64 16.60 9.59
N ARG A 251 3.80 15.99 8.42
CA ARG A 251 3.17 16.44 7.18
C ARG A 251 1.76 15.87 7.08
N HIS A 252 0.80 16.71 6.67
CA HIS A 252 -0.59 16.34 6.43
C HIS A 252 -1.20 15.49 7.57
N PRO A 253 -1.08 15.91 8.84
CA PRO A 253 -1.61 15.15 9.95
C PRO A 253 -3.13 15.03 9.84
N LYS A 254 -3.63 13.78 9.95
CA LYS A 254 -5.04 13.43 9.88
C LYS A 254 -5.45 12.72 11.15
N TYR A 255 -6.49 13.20 11.80
CA TYR A 255 -7.10 12.52 12.95
C TYR A 255 -7.68 11.16 12.57
N MET A 256 -7.50 10.19 13.44
CA MET A 256 -8.03 8.84 13.29
C MET A 256 -9.02 8.48 14.38
N ARG A 257 -8.66 8.71 15.66
CA ARG A 257 -9.49 8.38 16.82
C ARG A 257 -8.91 8.98 18.10
N VAL A 258 -9.75 9.10 19.14
CA VAL A 258 -9.29 9.29 20.52
C VAL A 258 -8.80 7.94 21.06
N ARG A 259 -7.74 7.93 21.86
CA ARG A 259 -7.29 6.76 22.62
C ARG A 259 -8.13 6.66 23.90
N SER A 260 -8.82 5.54 24.04
CA SER A 260 -9.68 5.23 25.20
C SER A 260 -9.05 4.22 26.18
N ASP A 261 -7.82 3.82 25.89
CA ASP A 261 -7.09 2.74 26.55
C ASP A 261 -5.85 3.25 27.32
N LEU A 262 -5.81 4.56 27.59
CA LEU A 262 -4.78 5.22 28.41
C LEU A 262 -5.39 5.77 29.70
#